data_94315ac2b66874a85a4c4548956034c6
#
_entry.id   94315ac2b66874a85a4c4548956034c6
#
_cell.length_a   1.000
_cell.length_b   1.000
_cell.length_c   1.000
_cell.angle_alpha   90.00
_cell.angle_beta   90.00
_cell.angle_gamma   90.00
#
_symmetry.space_group_name_H-M   'P 1'
#
loop_
_entity.id
_entity.type
_entity.pdbx_description
1 polymer ?
#
loop_
_entity_poly.entity_id
_entity_poly.type
_entity_poly.pdbx_seq_one_letter_code
_entity_poly.pdbx_strand_id
1 'polypeptide(L)'
;MKRIVFLFPHPAVGPTGGYKVVYEYANRLAADGYQVGIVYSGSIYWNRKSLFHKITCCIRYIQKQLQGYSCRSWFTLDERIDEHFTFSLNQRHVPKADIYVATSPYTAYYLNEYDRSSKKF
;
A
#
# COMPACT_ATOMS: atom_id res chain seq x y z
N MET A 1 18.70 8.26 7.22
CA MET A 1 18.09 6.95 6.94
C MET A 1 17.07 7.10 5.83
N LYS A 2 17.16 6.28 4.79
CA LYS A 2 16.22 6.36 3.67
C LYS A 2 14.90 5.66 4.01
N ARG A 3 13.81 6.25 3.54
CA ARG A 3 12.48 5.69 3.68
C ARG A 3 12.02 5.11 2.36
N ILE A 4 11.55 3.86 2.41
CA ILE A 4 11.05 3.11 1.26
C ILE A 4 9.58 2.78 1.51
N VAL A 5 8.72 3.09 0.54
CA VAL A 5 7.29 2.83 0.64
C VAL A 5 6.86 1.93 -0.53
N PHE A 6 6.23 0.81 -0.19
CA PHE A 6 5.62 -0.11 -1.16
C PHE A 6 4.14 0.22 -1.31
N LEU A 7 3.68 0.29 -2.56
CA LEU A 7 2.29 0.63 -2.88
C LEU A 7 1.57 -0.63 -3.37
N PHE A 8 0.51 -1.01 -2.67
CA PHE A 8 -0.36 -2.13 -3.05
C PHE A 8 -1.71 -1.63 -3.57
N PRO A 9 -2.31 -2.32 -4.56
CA PRO A 9 -3.61 -1.91 -5.11
C PRO A 9 -4.77 -2.12 -4.15
N HIS A 10 -4.68 -3.11 -3.27
CA HIS A 10 -5.69 -3.42 -2.26
C HIS A 10 -5.09 -4.33 -1.19
N PRO A 11 -5.71 -4.43 0.00
CA PRO A 11 -5.28 -5.40 1.00
C PRO A 11 -5.51 -6.84 0.48
N ALA A 12 -4.58 -7.73 0.77
CA ALA A 12 -4.75 -9.15 0.49
C ALA A 12 -5.79 -9.77 1.44
N VAL A 13 -6.64 -10.63 0.91
CA VAL A 13 -7.64 -11.32 1.73
C VAL A 13 -7.01 -12.47 2.53
N GLY A 14 -5.87 -12.96 2.11
CA GLY A 14 -5.13 -14.05 2.75
C GLY A 14 -3.78 -14.25 2.10
N PRO A 15 -3.10 -15.37 2.37
CA PRO A 15 -1.78 -15.61 1.79
C PRO A 15 -1.80 -15.54 0.26
N THR A 16 -1.02 -14.61 -0.28
CA THR A 16 -0.89 -14.39 -1.71
C THR A 16 0.58 -14.33 -2.06
N GLY A 17 1.02 -15.14 -3.02
CA GLY A 17 2.44 -15.29 -3.36
C GLY A 17 3.12 -13.98 -3.72
N GLY A 18 2.48 -13.15 -4.54
CA GLY A 18 3.03 -11.86 -4.92
C GLY A 18 3.22 -10.91 -3.75
N TYR A 19 2.25 -10.85 -2.85
CA TYR A 19 2.35 -10.04 -1.64
C TYR A 19 3.42 -10.58 -0.68
N LYS A 20 3.48 -11.89 -0.54
CA LYS A 20 4.49 -12.54 0.31
C LYS A 20 5.90 -12.16 -0.12
N VAL A 21 6.20 -12.18 -1.41
CA VAL A 21 7.51 -11.79 -1.94
C VAL A 21 7.87 -10.36 -1.52
N VAL A 22 6.94 -9.42 -1.67
CA VAL A 22 7.16 -8.02 -1.28
C VAL A 22 7.37 -7.89 0.22
N TYR A 23 6.60 -8.59 1.03
CA TYR A 23 6.77 -8.59 2.49
C TYR A 23 8.11 -9.15 2.93
N GLU A 24 8.61 -10.19 2.25
CA GLU A 24 9.95 -10.72 2.49
C GLU A 24 11.03 -9.67 2.22
N TYR A 25 10.93 -8.95 1.10
CA TYR A 25 11.85 -7.85 0.79
C TYR A 25 11.74 -6.73 1.82
N ALA A 26 10.53 -6.38 2.23
CA ALA A 26 10.30 -5.35 3.23
C ALA A 26 10.98 -5.70 4.56
N ASN A 27 10.86 -6.95 5.00
CA ASN A 27 11.53 -7.43 6.21
C ASN A 27 13.06 -7.32 6.10
N ARG A 28 13.62 -7.67 4.96
CA ARG A 28 15.08 -7.59 4.74
C ARG A 28 15.56 -6.16 4.76
N LEU A 29 14.82 -5.25 4.11
CA LEU A 29 15.16 -3.83 4.09
C LEU A 29 15.08 -3.22 5.49
N ALA A 30 14.06 -3.58 6.26
CA ALA A 30 13.94 -3.13 7.64
C ALA A 30 15.09 -3.63 8.50
N ALA A 31 15.52 -4.90 8.32
CA ALA A 31 16.67 -5.47 8.99
C ALA A 31 17.97 -4.75 8.62
N ASP A 32 18.10 -4.25 7.40
CA ASP A 32 19.24 -3.49 6.92
C ASP A 32 19.25 -2.02 7.40
N GLY A 33 18.24 -1.60 8.16
CA GLY A 33 18.18 -0.27 8.75
C GLY A 33 17.37 0.76 7.99
N TYR A 34 16.69 0.38 6.90
CA TYR A 34 15.80 1.30 6.19
C TYR A 34 14.47 1.46 6.94
N GLN A 35 13.88 2.66 6.82
CA GLN A 35 12.49 2.86 7.23
C GLN A 35 11.58 2.35 6.12
N VAL A 36 10.75 1.36 6.42
CA VAL A 36 9.88 0.72 5.43
C VAL A 36 8.42 0.98 5.79
N GLY A 37 7.64 1.41 4.81
CA GLY A 37 6.20 1.55 4.93
C GLY A 37 5.49 0.79 3.83
N ILE A 38 4.28 0.33 4.12
CA ILE A 38 3.41 -0.35 3.16
C ILE A 38 2.08 0.40 3.12
N VAL A 39 1.61 0.71 1.92
CA VAL A 39 0.36 1.43 1.71
C VAL A 39 -0.59 0.57 0.89
N TYR A 40 -1.80 0.38 1.40
CA TYR A 40 -2.89 -0.31 0.70
C TYR A 40 -3.95 0.71 0.27
N SER A 41 -4.44 0.59 -0.96
CA SER A 41 -5.54 1.42 -1.45
C SER A 41 -6.89 0.72 -1.24
N GLY A 42 -7.89 1.47 -0.81
CA GLY A 42 -9.27 0.99 -0.72
C GLY A 42 -10.09 1.22 -1.97
N SER A 43 -9.61 1.98 -2.94
CA SER A 43 -10.41 2.44 -4.08
C SER A 43 -9.66 2.49 -5.41
N ILE A 44 -8.75 1.55 -5.65
CA ILE A 44 -7.93 1.55 -6.87
C ILE A 44 -8.77 1.55 -8.15
N TYR A 45 -9.95 0.95 -8.12
CA TYR A 45 -10.85 0.85 -9.27
C TYR A 45 -11.99 1.87 -9.23
N TRP A 46 -11.88 2.92 -8.43
CA TRP A 46 -12.94 3.91 -8.22
C TRP A 46 -13.53 4.46 -9.52
N ASN A 47 -12.68 4.85 -10.46
CA ASN A 47 -13.12 5.46 -11.72
C ASN A 47 -13.84 4.52 -12.68
N ARG A 48 -13.78 3.21 -12.44
CA ARG A 48 -14.40 2.20 -13.29
C ARG A 48 -15.75 1.71 -12.76
N LYS A 49 -16.21 2.27 -11.64
CA LYS A 49 -17.40 1.79 -10.96
C LYS A 49 -18.58 2.75 -11.17
N SER A 50 -19.79 2.18 -11.24
CA SER A 50 -21.02 2.97 -11.23
C SER A 50 -21.19 3.67 -9.87
N LEU A 51 -22.11 4.65 -9.79
CA LEU A 51 -22.38 5.37 -8.56
C LEU A 51 -22.74 4.42 -7.41
N PHE A 52 -23.57 3.41 -7.67
CA PHE A 52 -23.92 2.41 -6.66
C PHE A 52 -22.68 1.66 -6.14
N HIS A 53 -21.82 1.23 -7.05
CA HIS A 53 -20.57 0.54 -6.67
C HIS A 53 -19.61 1.47 -5.91
N LYS A 54 -19.59 2.76 -6.23
CA LYS A 54 -18.78 3.75 -5.50
C LYS A 54 -19.25 3.88 -4.06
N ILE A 55 -20.55 3.93 -3.82
CA ILE A 55 -21.11 3.96 -2.46
C ILE A 55 -20.73 2.70 -1.69
N THR A 56 -20.83 1.53 -2.30
CA THR A 56 -20.42 0.25 -1.71
C THR A 56 -18.92 0.26 -1.37
N CYS A 57 -18.08 0.80 -2.24
CA CYS A 57 -16.65 0.96 -1.98
C CYS A 57 -16.36 1.83 -0.76
N CYS A 58 -17.06 2.95 -0.63
CA CYS A 58 -16.92 3.83 0.53
C CYS A 58 -17.29 3.12 1.84
N ILE A 59 -18.40 2.38 1.83
CA ILE A 59 -18.84 1.60 3.00
C ILE A 59 -17.78 0.54 3.37
N ARG A 60 -17.29 -0.21 2.40
CA ARG A 60 -16.25 -1.24 2.64
C ARG A 60 -14.96 -0.61 3.15
N TYR A 61 -14.56 0.53 2.63
CA TYR A 61 -13.38 1.25 3.09
C TYR A 61 -13.52 1.64 4.56
N ILE A 62 -14.66 2.24 4.94
CA ILE A 62 -14.94 2.63 6.32
C ILE A 62 -14.92 1.41 7.25
N GLN A 63 -15.56 0.30 6.85
CA GLN A 63 -15.56 -0.93 7.62
C GLN A 63 -14.14 -1.46 7.85
N LYS A 64 -13.30 -1.49 6.82
CA LYS A 64 -11.91 -1.95 6.93
C LYS A 64 -11.06 -1.02 7.80
N GLN A 65 -11.29 0.28 7.75
CA GLN A 65 -10.61 1.23 8.63
C GLN A 65 -10.95 0.98 10.10
N LEU A 66 -12.22 0.69 10.39
CA LEU A 66 -12.65 0.40 11.76
C LEU A 66 -12.12 -0.93 12.27
N GLN A 67 -12.01 -1.94 11.39
CA GLN A 67 -11.51 -3.27 11.76
C GLN A 67 -9.99 -3.32 11.86
N GLY A 68 -9.28 -2.46 11.12
CA GLY A 68 -7.82 -2.44 11.05
C GLY A 68 -7.26 -3.65 10.26
N TYR A 69 -6.88 -3.43 9.01
CA TYR A 69 -6.24 -4.49 8.22
C TYR A 69 -4.76 -4.60 8.54
N SER A 70 -4.28 -5.85 8.73
CA SER A 70 -2.85 -6.13 8.78
C SER A 70 -2.56 -7.51 8.20
N CYS A 71 -1.45 -7.65 7.46
CA CYS A 71 -0.97 -8.94 6.98
C CYS A 71 -0.40 -9.81 8.11
N ARG A 72 -0.23 -9.27 9.31
CA ARG A 72 0.35 -9.99 10.46
C ARG A 72 -0.50 -11.18 10.92
N SER A 73 -1.75 -11.28 10.46
CA SER A 73 -2.59 -12.44 10.71
C SER A 73 -2.10 -13.70 10.00
N TRP A 74 -1.35 -13.57 8.90
CA TRP A 74 -0.86 -14.71 8.11
C TRP A 74 0.61 -14.61 7.72
N PHE A 75 1.27 -13.50 8.01
CA PHE A 75 2.68 -13.27 7.67
C PHE A 75 3.39 -12.57 8.83
N THR A 76 4.61 -13.00 9.13
CA THR A 76 5.45 -12.36 10.16
C THR A 76 6.16 -11.15 9.55
N LEU A 77 5.59 -9.97 9.76
CA LEU A 77 6.14 -8.71 9.30
C LEU A 77 6.95 -8.07 10.43
N ASP A 78 8.11 -7.48 10.09
CA ASP A 78 8.96 -6.78 11.06
C ASP A 78 8.15 -5.66 11.74
N GLU A 79 8.26 -5.55 13.07
CA GLU A 79 7.51 -4.57 13.87
C GLU A 79 7.82 -3.12 13.49
N ARG A 80 8.99 -2.86 12.91
CA ARG A 80 9.41 -1.52 12.47
C ARG A 80 8.75 -1.07 11.19
N ILE A 81 8.06 -1.97 10.47
CA ILE A 81 7.37 -1.66 9.23
C ILE A 81 6.00 -1.08 9.54
N ASP A 82 5.71 0.11 8.99
CA ASP A 82 4.42 0.76 9.12
C ASP A 82 3.47 0.31 8.02
N GLU A 83 2.26 -0.07 8.38
CA GLU A 83 1.19 -0.36 7.45
C GLU A 83 0.16 0.78 7.44
N HIS A 84 -0.17 1.27 6.24
CA HIS A 84 -1.16 2.34 6.06
C HIS A 84 -2.26 1.86 5.12
N PHE A 85 -3.51 2.07 5.51
CA PHE A 85 -4.66 1.81 4.67
C PHE A 85 -5.28 3.15 4.28
N THR A 86 -5.21 3.49 2.98
CA THR A 86 -5.70 4.77 2.47
C THR A 86 -6.87 4.56 1.50
N PHE A 87 -7.69 5.62 1.33
CA PHE A 87 -8.79 5.56 0.38
C PHE A 87 -8.26 5.48 -1.06
N SER A 88 -7.22 6.23 -1.38
CA SER A 88 -6.62 6.24 -2.72
C SER A 88 -5.10 6.32 -2.63
N LEU A 89 -4.41 6.08 -3.75
CA LEU A 89 -2.96 6.22 -3.88
C LEU A 89 -2.54 7.61 -4.37
N ASN A 90 -3.41 8.61 -4.29
CA ASN A 90 -3.02 9.98 -4.57
C ASN A 90 -1.87 10.39 -3.64
N GLN A 91 -0.92 11.14 -4.19
CA GLN A 91 0.30 11.54 -3.48
C GLN A 91 0.03 12.13 -2.09
N ARG A 92 -1.02 12.91 -1.94
CA ARG A 92 -1.39 13.56 -0.68
C ARG A 92 -1.80 12.59 0.43
N HIS A 93 -2.23 11.37 0.07
CA HIS A 93 -2.65 10.34 1.02
C HIS A 93 -1.54 9.36 1.38
N VAL A 94 -0.41 9.47 0.71
CA VAL A 94 0.72 8.54 0.86
C VAL A 94 1.85 9.26 1.61
N PRO A 95 2.50 8.61 2.60
CA PRO A 95 3.59 9.25 3.32
C PRO A 95 4.75 9.59 2.39
N LYS A 96 5.49 10.64 2.72
CA LYS A 96 6.70 11.01 1.99
C LYS A 96 7.75 9.91 2.16
N ALA A 97 8.44 9.58 1.07
CA ALA A 97 9.52 8.62 1.07
C ALA A 97 10.62 9.02 0.10
N ASP A 98 11.80 8.46 0.31
CA ASP A 98 12.92 8.63 -0.63
C ASP A 98 12.75 7.73 -1.85
N ILE A 99 12.13 6.58 -1.66
CA ILE A 99 11.90 5.57 -2.70
C ILE A 99 10.47 5.09 -2.62
N TYR A 100 9.77 5.08 -3.75
CA TYR A 100 8.45 4.48 -3.90
C TYR A 100 8.54 3.27 -4.83
N VAL A 101 7.91 2.17 -4.43
CA VAL A 101 7.89 0.93 -5.21
C VAL A 101 6.45 0.55 -5.53
N ALA A 102 6.11 0.50 -6.82
CA ALA A 102 4.82 0.02 -7.29
C ALA A 102 4.84 -1.51 -7.40
N THR A 103 3.78 -2.16 -6.95
CA THR A 103 3.69 -3.63 -6.96
C THR A 103 2.73 -4.17 -8.01
N SER A 104 2.04 -3.29 -8.74
CA SER A 104 1.13 -3.67 -9.81
C SER A 104 1.03 -2.58 -10.88
N PRO A 105 0.50 -2.87 -12.08
CA PRO A 105 0.30 -1.84 -13.10
C PRO A 105 -0.55 -0.67 -12.61
N TYR A 106 -1.54 -0.92 -11.78
CA TYR A 106 -2.41 0.13 -11.24
C TYR A 106 -1.66 1.05 -10.28
N THR A 107 -0.82 0.50 -9.42
CA THR A 107 0.00 1.30 -8.51
C THR A 107 1.06 2.08 -9.27
N ALA A 108 1.63 1.51 -10.34
CA ALA A 108 2.58 2.19 -11.21
C ALA A 108 1.95 3.42 -11.89
N TYR A 109 0.71 3.31 -12.30
CA TYR A 109 -0.02 4.42 -12.90
C TYR A 109 -0.11 5.61 -11.93
N TYR A 110 -0.51 5.37 -10.69
CA TYR A 110 -0.56 6.43 -9.67
C TYR A 110 0.82 6.98 -9.34
N LEU A 111 1.82 6.10 -9.21
CA LEU A 111 3.18 6.50 -8.89
C LEU A 111 3.78 7.42 -9.95
N ASN A 112 3.45 7.19 -11.22
CA ASN A 112 3.95 8.01 -12.33
C ASN A 112 3.50 9.48 -12.21
N GLU A 113 2.39 9.76 -11.54
CA GLU A 113 1.85 11.11 -11.35
C GLU A 113 2.46 11.84 -10.15
N TYR A 114 3.26 11.16 -9.34
CA TYR A 114 3.89 11.80 -8.18
C TYR A 114 4.95 12.79 -8.64
N ASP A 115 4.89 13.99 -8.10
CA ASP A 115 5.85 15.08 -8.40
C ASP A 115 6.94 15.23 -7.33
N ARG A 116 6.87 14.46 -6.26
CA ARG A 116 7.89 14.44 -5.21
C ARG A 116 9.23 13.98 -5.79
N SER A 117 10.31 14.58 -5.33
CA SER A 117 11.68 14.29 -5.78
C SER A 117 12.17 12.95 -5.24
N SER A 118 11.47 11.88 -5.53
CA SER A 118 11.77 10.56 -5.03
C SER A 118 12.07 9.60 -6.18
N LYS A 119 12.85 8.57 -5.88
CA LYS A 119 13.06 7.50 -6.85
C LYS A 119 11.80 6.63 -6.93
N LYS A 120 11.46 6.23 -8.14
CA LYS A 120 10.25 5.45 -8.44
C LYS A 120 10.66 4.14 -9.11
N PHE A 121 10.12 3.06 -8.61
CA PHE A 121 10.39 1.72 -9.14
C PHE A 121 9.12 0.92 -9.35
#